data_8cec2caa2b3496780263a603451c902b
#
_entry.id   8cec2caa2b3496780263a603451c902b
#
_cell.length_a   1.000
_cell.length_b   1.000
_cell.length_c   1.000
_cell.angle_alpha   90.00
_cell.angle_beta   90.00
_cell.angle_gamma   90.00
#
_symmetry.space_group_name_H-M   'P 1'
#
loop_
_entity.id
_entity.type
_entity.pdbx_description
1 polymer ?
#
loop_
_entity_poly.entity_id
_entity_poly.type
_entity_poly.pdbx_seq_one_letter_code
_entity_poly.pdbx_strand_id
1 'polypeptide(L)'
;MTGMTTDTNNFANSVFPSTLHMASALLAAGTDRDFILNRIYNQYGENRLRLLGHMMKDLLTITEDGVAYIVLDSKTQESYHVNEGDTEGFVNMPLTIADVRMSILAKEDNDRIRISIRSKRGTSANMCARRFFNGGGHENAAGGRLNVPENVNGVEDVGLYIERVTHTFFNEDEDN
;
A
#
# COMPACT_ATOMS: atom_id res chain seq x y z
N MET A 1 -6.32 1.43 23.35
CA MET A 1 -5.81 2.58 22.59
C MET A 1 -4.96 2.14 21.40
N THR A 2 -3.92 1.29 21.55
CA THR A 2 -3.04 0.87 20.43
C THR A 2 -3.82 0.33 19.22
N GLY A 3 -4.65 -0.71 19.38
CA GLY A 3 -5.45 -1.25 18.27
C GLY A 3 -6.35 -0.20 17.61
N MET A 4 -7.00 0.65 18.42
CA MET A 4 -7.81 1.76 17.88
C MET A 4 -6.96 2.69 17.01
N THR A 5 -5.75 3.04 17.45
CA THR A 5 -4.83 3.90 16.70
C THR A 5 -4.38 3.26 15.38
N THR A 6 -4.03 1.98 15.38
CA THR A 6 -3.60 1.27 14.16
C THR A 6 -4.74 1.05 13.18
N ASP A 7 -5.90 0.57 13.64
CA ASP A 7 -7.04 0.22 12.79
C ASP A 7 -7.70 1.44 12.15
N THR A 8 -7.66 2.58 12.83
CA THR A 8 -8.19 3.84 12.30
C THR A 8 -7.13 4.71 11.60
N ASN A 9 -5.90 4.24 11.47
CA ASN A 9 -4.78 5.04 11.01
C ASN A 9 -4.72 6.40 11.75
N ASN A 10 -4.59 6.33 13.06
CA ASN A 10 -4.59 7.49 13.95
C ASN A 10 -5.82 8.41 13.81
N PHE A 11 -7.01 7.82 13.73
CA PHE A 11 -8.30 8.47 13.54
C PHE A 11 -8.50 9.15 12.18
N ALA A 12 -7.75 8.76 11.16
CA ALA A 12 -7.96 9.23 9.80
C ALA A 12 -9.10 8.47 9.08
N ASN A 13 -9.37 7.22 9.45
CA ASN A 13 -10.32 6.35 8.76
C ASN A 13 -11.23 5.61 9.74
N SER A 14 -12.44 5.27 9.28
CA SER A 14 -13.38 4.39 10.00
C SER A 14 -13.68 4.86 11.44
N VAL A 15 -13.81 6.17 11.63
CA VAL A 15 -14.08 6.79 12.93
C VAL A 15 -15.57 7.02 13.10
N PHE A 16 -16.13 6.43 14.16
CA PHE A 16 -17.51 6.60 14.59
C PHE A 16 -17.56 7.43 15.88
N PRO A 17 -18.70 8.02 16.26
CA PRO A 17 -18.83 8.72 17.54
C PRO A 17 -18.41 7.87 18.73
N SER A 18 -18.75 6.57 18.74
CA SER A 18 -18.33 5.62 19.77
C SER A 18 -16.81 5.42 19.85
N THR A 19 -16.09 5.50 18.71
CA THR A 19 -14.64 5.43 18.66
C THR A 19 -14.00 6.59 19.44
N LEU A 20 -14.52 7.80 19.24
CA LEU A 20 -14.03 9.01 19.94
C LEU A 20 -14.41 9.00 21.42
N HIS A 21 -15.61 8.55 21.78
CA HIS A 21 -16.00 8.38 23.19
C HIS A 21 -15.09 7.38 23.90
N MET A 22 -14.79 6.23 23.28
CA MET A 22 -13.86 5.25 23.86
C MET A 22 -12.44 5.82 23.98
N ALA A 23 -11.96 6.55 22.97
CA ALA A 23 -10.65 7.21 23.04
C ALA A 23 -10.58 8.20 24.21
N SER A 24 -11.62 9.04 24.39
CA SER A 24 -11.72 9.97 25.49
C SER A 24 -11.71 9.26 26.85
N ALA A 25 -12.47 8.17 27.00
CA ALA A 25 -12.49 7.39 28.23
C ALA A 25 -11.12 6.76 28.56
N LEU A 26 -10.41 6.25 27.55
CA LEU A 26 -9.06 5.71 27.71
C LEU A 26 -8.04 6.78 28.14
N LEU A 27 -8.13 7.98 27.58
CA LEU A 27 -7.30 9.12 28.02
C LEU A 27 -7.60 9.53 29.45
N ALA A 28 -8.88 9.62 29.80
CA ALA A 28 -9.32 9.93 31.18
C ALA A 28 -8.85 8.86 32.19
N ALA A 29 -8.72 7.62 31.76
CA ALA A 29 -8.16 6.51 32.54
C ALA A 29 -6.61 6.53 32.64
N GLY A 30 -5.95 7.55 32.10
CA GLY A 30 -4.49 7.71 32.19
C GLY A 30 -3.68 7.01 31.11
N THR A 31 -4.30 6.62 29.98
CA THR A 31 -3.53 6.05 28.87
C THR A 31 -2.58 7.08 28.28
N ASP A 32 -1.30 6.77 28.27
CA ASP A 32 -0.27 7.60 27.63
C ASP A 32 -0.32 7.40 26.09
N ARG A 33 -1.08 8.27 25.43
CA ARG A 33 -1.23 8.25 23.98
C ARG A 33 0.07 8.59 23.26
N ASP A 34 0.84 9.52 23.77
CA ASP A 34 2.07 9.99 23.12
C ASP A 34 3.13 8.90 23.14
N PHE A 35 3.25 8.15 24.24
CA PHE A 35 4.08 6.96 24.28
C PHE A 35 3.67 5.91 23.23
N ILE A 36 2.37 5.65 23.08
CA ILE A 36 1.84 4.70 22.09
C ILE A 36 2.21 5.17 20.67
N LEU A 37 1.95 6.45 20.34
CA LEU A 37 2.27 6.98 19.01
C LEU A 37 3.77 6.93 18.71
N ASN A 38 4.60 7.29 19.67
CA ASN A 38 6.06 7.20 19.51
C ASN A 38 6.50 5.76 19.23
N ARG A 39 5.89 4.77 19.89
CA ARG A 39 6.21 3.36 19.67
C ARG A 39 5.74 2.81 18.34
N ILE A 40 4.63 3.33 17.80
CA ILE A 40 4.06 2.86 16.52
C ILE A 40 4.70 3.59 15.32
N TYR A 41 4.87 4.92 15.42
CA TYR A 41 5.19 5.74 14.25
C TYR A 41 6.59 6.35 14.25
N ASN A 42 7.29 6.39 15.39
CA ASN A 42 8.55 7.12 15.53
C ASN A 42 9.74 6.20 15.89
N GLN A 43 9.71 4.93 15.47
CA GLN A 43 10.77 3.95 15.75
C GLN A 43 11.43 3.41 14.47
N TYR A 44 11.21 4.07 13.36
CA TYR A 44 11.78 3.61 12.08
C TYR A 44 13.26 3.97 11.94
N GLY A 45 14.02 3.07 11.34
CA GLY A 45 15.43 3.32 11.01
C GLY A 45 15.60 4.33 9.85
N GLU A 46 16.76 4.94 9.77
CA GLU A 46 17.11 5.89 8.70
C GLU A 46 16.95 5.27 7.31
N ASN A 47 17.34 4.00 7.15
CA ASN A 47 17.23 3.28 5.88
C ASN A 47 15.82 3.24 5.31
N ARG A 48 14.80 3.10 6.18
CA ARG A 48 13.41 3.16 5.77
C ARG A 48 13.03 4.49 5.13
N LEU A 49 13.47 5.61 5.71
CA LEU A 49 13.20 6.95 5.16
C LEU A 49 13.97 7.20 3.87
N ARG A 50 15.21 6.72 3.78
CA ARG A 50 15.99 6.81 2.55
C ARG A 50 15.39 5.96 1.43
N LEU A 51 14.93 4.74 1.74
CA LEU A 51 14.18 3.89 0.81
C LEU A 51 12.91 4.59 0.33
N LEU A 52 12.11 5.15 1.24
CA LEU A 52 10.90 5.89 0.87
C LEU A 52 11.22 7.03 -0.11
N GLY A 53 12.26 7.81 0.18
CA GLY A 53 12.71 8.89 -0.71
C GLY A 53 13.07 8.39 -2.11
N HIS A 54 13.83 7.30 -2.20
CA HIS A 54 14.19 6.66 -3.47
C HIS A 54 12.95 6.14 -4.20
N MET A 55 12.06 5.42 -3.51
CA MET A 55 10.83 4.89 -4.11
C MET A 55 9.95 5.99 -4.68
N MET A 56 9.77 7.09 -3.96
CA MET A 56 8.91 8.21 -4.41
C MET A 56 9.55 9.04 -5.53
N LYS A 57 10.87 9.18 -5.54
CA LYS A 57 11.58 9.99 -6.52
C LYS A 57 11.89 9.22 -7.81
N ASP A 58 12.39 8.00 -7.67
CA ASP A 58 13.07 7.31 -8.76
C ASP A 58 12.27 6.10 -9.29
N LEU A 59 11.39 5.48 -8.47
CA LEU A 59 10.65 4.26 -8.83
C LEU A 59 9.14 4.49 -9.05
N LEU A 60 8.60 5.62 -8.58
CA LEU A 60 7.18 5.91 -8.73
C LEU A 60 6.83 6.20 -10.19
N THR A 61 5.90 5.44 -10.74
CA THR A 61 5.29 5.69 -12.04
C THR A 61 3.80 5.97 -11.86
N ILE A 62 3.26 6.94 -12.61
CA ILE A 62 1.83 7.28 -12.61
C ILE A 62 1.33 7.17 -14.03
N THR A 63 0.29 6.36 -14.24
CA THR A 63 -0.34 6.16 -15.55
C THR A 63 -1.41 7.21 -15.82
N GLU A 64 -1.80 7.36 -17.09
CA GLU A 64 -2.91 8.24 -17.50
C GLU A 64 -4.25 7.83 -16.86
N ASP A 65 -4.42 6.54 -16.54
CA ASP A 65 -5.60 6.01 -15.85
C ASP A 65 -5.64 6.37 -14.35
N GLY A 66 -4.69 7.13 -13.83
CA GLY A 66 -4.62 7.51 -12.42
C GLY A 66 -4.18 6.36 -11.52
N VAL A 67 -3.38 5.42 -12.03
CA VAL A 67 -2.73 4.36 -11.25
C VAL A 67 -1.30 4.77 -10.95
N ALA A 68 -0.95 4.82 -9.68
CA ALA A 68 0.43 4.95 -9.25
C ALA A 68 0.99 3.58 -8.92
N TYR A 69 2.17 3.24 -9.43
CA TYR A 69 2.80 1.99 -9.04
C TYR A 69 4.30 2.14 -8.79
N ILE A 70 4.82 1.23 -7.99
CA ILE A 70 6.24 1.12 -7.63
C ILE A 70 6.62 -0.35 -7.71
N VAL A 71 7.71 -0.65 -8.41
CA VAL A 71 8.34 -1.97 -8.44
C VAL A 71 9.61 -1.92 -7.63
N LEU A 72 9.69 -2.73 -6.57
CA LEU A 72 10.82 -2.81 -5.66
C LEU A 72 11.51 -4.16 -5.83
N ASP A 73 12.61 -4.16 -6.56
CA ASP A 73 13.43 -5.34 -6.81
C ASP A 73 14.29 -5.75 -5.61
N SER A 74 14.81 -6.98 -5.64
CA SER A 74 15.65 -7.53 -4.58
C SER A 74 16.96 -6.75 -4.42
N LYS A 75 17.55 -6.27 -5.51
CA LYS A 75 18.79 -5.48 -5.47
C LYS A 75 18.60 -4.17 -4.72
N THR A 76 17.52 -3.47 -4.97
CA THR A 76 17.16 -2.25 -4.24
C THR A 76 16.90 -2.55 -2.77
N GLN A 77 16.15 -3.63 -2.47
CA GLN A 77 15.89 -4.05 -1.09
C GLN A 77 17.20 -4.32 -0.33
N GLU A 78 18.14 -5.04 -0.92
CA GLU A 78 19.46 -5.32 -0.34
C GLU A 78 20.25 -4.04 -0.09
N SER A 79 20.28 -3.11 -1.06
CA SER A 79 21.05 -1.86 -0.97
C SER A 79 20.58 -0.94 0.16
N TYR A 80 19.29 -1.01 0.52
CA TYR A 80 18.70 -0.26 1.64
C TYR A 80 18.55 -1.10 2.92
N HIS A 81 19.05 -2.35 2.94
CA HIS A 81 18.93 -3.27 4.07
C HIS A 81 17.48 -3.39 4.57
N VAL A 82 16.55 -3.60 3.64
CA VAL A 82 15.11 -3.65 3.93
C VAL A 82 14.77 -4.86 4.78
N ASN A 83 14.17 -4.63 5.94
CA ASN A 83 13.63 -5.67 6.81
C ASN A 83 12.13 -5.86 6.57
N GLU A 84 11.59 -6.95 7.13
CA GLU A 84 10.15 -7.17 7.15
C GLU A 84 9.46 -6.01 7.86
N GLY A 85 8.40 -5.47 7.25
CA GLY A 85 7.66 -4.31 7.77
C GLY A 85 8.17 -2.94 7.32
N ASP A 86 9.42 -2.81 6.84
CA ASP A 86 9.98 -1.50 6.44
C ASP A 86 9.24 -0.82 5.30
N THR A 87 8.51 -1.56 4.48
CA THR A 87 7.70 -1.00 3.38
C THR A 87 6.24 -0.80 3.74
N GLU A 88 5.83 -1.11 4.98
CA GLU A 88 4.44 -0.91 5.41
C GLU A 88 4.02 0.54 5.31
N GLY A 89 2.83 0.76 4.74
CA GLY A 89 2.25 2.09 4.56
C GLY A 89 2.76 2.83 3.32
N PHE A 90 3.87 2.44 2.69
CA PHE A 90 4.42 3.14 1.52
C PHE A 90 3.45 3.14 0.34
N VAL A 91 2.71 2.04 0.15
CA VAL A 91 1.67 1.95 -0.88
C VAL A 91 0.55 3.00 -0.73
N ASN A 92 0.37 3.60 0.45
CA ASN A 92 -0.64 4.64 0.65
C ASN A 92 -0.16 6.03 0.21
N MET A 93 1.15 6.25 0.12
CA MET A 93 1.71 7.58 -0.12
C MET A 93 1.27 8.18 -1.47
N PRO A 94 1.29 7.44 -2.59
CA PRO A 94 0.85 7.99 -3.88
C PRO A 94 -0.63 8.38 -3.91
N LEU A 95 -1.49 7.81 -3.05
CA LEU A 95 -2.91 8.20 -2.96
C LEU A 95 -3.14 9.63 -2.46
N THR A 96 -2.10 10.28 -1.92
CA THR A 96 -2.16 11.71 -1.55
C THR A 96 -2.18 12.64 -2.78
N ILE A 97 -1.80 12.12 -3.94
CA ILE A 97 -1.90 12.85 -5.22
C ILE A 97 -3.38 12.87 -5.64
N ALA A 98 -3.88 14.05 -6.02
CA ALA A 98 -5.30 14.26 -6.29
C ALA A 98 -5.84 13.29 -7.36
N ASP A 99 -5.12 13.17 -8.48
CA ASP A 99 -5.55 12.41 -9.65
C ASP A 99 -5.25 10.91 -9.57
N VAL A 100 -4.53 10.46 -8.54
CA VAL A 100 -4.28 9.04 -8.31
C VAL A 100 -5.48 8.41 -7.61
N ARG A 101 -6.11 7.42 -8.27
CA ARG A 101 -7.25 6.65 -7.74
C ARG A 101 -6.89 5.27 -7.20
N MET A 102 -5.76 4.70 -7.67
CA MET A 102 -5.23 3.41 -7.20
C MET A 102 -3.71 3.48 -7.05
N SER A 103 -3.18 2.82 -6.04
CA SER A 103 -1.73 2.68 -5.82
C SER A 103 -1.35 1.22 -5.63
N ILE A 104 -0.28 0.79 -6.30
CA ILE A 104 0.21 -0.58 -6.30
C ILE A 104 1.69 -0.58 -5.90
N LEU A 105 2.03 -1.37 -4.89
CA LEU A 105 3.41 -1.70 -4.55
C LEU A 105 3.66 -3.16 -4.92
N ALA A 106 4.54 -3.39 -5.89
CA ALA A 106 5.04 -4.69 -6.27
C ALA A 106 6.44 -4.87 -5.65
N LYS A 107 6.58 -5.86 -4.80
CA LYS A 107 7.84 -6.18 -4.10
C LYS A 107 8.31 -7.57 -4.49
N GLU A 108 9.52 -7.67 -5.00
CA GLU A 108 10.15 -8.96 -5.30
C GLU A 108 10.41 -9.75 -4.01
N ASP A 109 10.02 -11.03 -4.00
CA ASP A 109 10.14 -11.92 -2.86
C ASP A 109 10.44 -13.35 -3.38
N ASN A 110 11.72 -13.67 -3.55
CA ASN A 110 12.24 -14.91 -4.11
C ASN A 110 11.68 -15.20 -5.53
N ASP A 111 10.80 -16.21 -5.65
CA ASP A 111 10.21 -16.70 -6.91
C ASP A 111 8.85 -16.06 -7.25
N ARG A 112 8.47 -15.03 -6.56
CA ARG A 112 7.19 -14.34 -6.72
C ARG A 112 7.31 -12.84 -6.47
N ILE A 113 6.33 -12.11 -6.97
CA ILE A 113 6.18 -10.68 -6.68
C ILE A 113 4.98 -10.50 -5.75
N ARG A 114 5.21 -10.00 -4.55
CA ARG A 114 4.12 -9.62 -3.63
C ARG A 114 3.51 -8.32 -4.07
N ILE A 115 2.18 -8.30 -4.15
CA ILE A 115 1.42 -7.14 -4.59
C ILE A 115 0.61 -6.59 -3.40
N SER A 116 0.75 -5.30 -3.17
CA SER A 116 -0.12 -4.55 -2.26
C SER A 116 -0.87 -3.50 -3.05
N ILE A 117 -2.19 -3.45 -2.90
CA ILE A 117 -3.05 -2.51 -3.63
C ILE A 117 -3.84 -1.67 -2.63
N ARG A 118 -3.90 -0.38 -2.89
CA ARG A 118 -4.76 0.56 -2.18
C ARG A 118 -5.50 1.42 -3.18
N SER A 119 -6.70 1.85 -2.83
CA SER A 119 -7.50 2.70 -3.73
C SER A 119 -8.30 3.74 -2.96
N LYS A 120 -8.68 4.80 -3.64
CA LYS A 120 -9.66 5.76 -3.15
C LYS A 120 -11.08 5.19 -3.28
N ARG A 121 -12.01 5.80 -2.56
CA ARG A 121 -13.45 5.46 -2.67
C ARG A 121 -13.91 5.56 -4.13
N GLY A 122 -14.69 4.58 -4.57
CA GLY A 122 -15.17 4.48 -5.96
C GLY A 122 -14.29 3.64 -6.88
N THR A 123 -13.18 3.10 -6.35
CA THR A 123 -12.30 2.18 -7.08
C THR A 123 -12.04 0.94 -6.21
N SER A 124 -12.29 -0.25 -6.74
CA SER A 124 -12.15 -1.50 -5.99
C SER A 124 -10.76 -2.11 -6.10
N ALA A 125 -9.95 -1.97 -5.05
CA ALA A 125 -8.68 -2.69 -4.93
C ALA A 125 -8.90 -4.21 -4.89
N ASN A 126 -9.98 -4.66 -4.23
CA ASN A 126 -10.31 -6.08 -4.12
C ASN A 126 -10.63 -6.73 -5.47
N MET A 127 -11.46 -6.08 -6.31
CA MET A 127 -11.78 -6.61 -7.64
C MET A 127 -10.54 -6.67 -8.52
N CYS A 128 -9.72 -5.63 -8.52
CA CYS A 128 -8.45 -5.60 -9.25
C CYS A 128 -7.51 -6.73 -8.81
N ALA A 129 -7.34 -6.93 -7.48
CA ALA A 129 -6.50 -7.99 -6.93
C ALA A 129 -6.99 -9.39 -7.32
N ARG A 130 -8.29 -9.64 -7.23
CA ARG A 130 -8.90 -10.93 -7.60
C ARG A 130 -8.75 -11.25 -9.08
N ARG A 131 -8.93 -10.25 -9.92
CA ARG A 131 -8.95 -10.44 -11.36
C ARG A 131 -7.56 -10.62 -11.96
N PHE A 132 -6.56 -9.89 -11.46
CA PHE A 132 -5.27 -9.79 -12.13
C PHE A 132 -4.05 -10.19 -11.27
N PHE A 133 -4.19 -10.29 -9.96
CA PHE A 133 -3.04 -10.47 -9.07
C PHE A 133 -3.14 -11.69 -8.14
N ASN A 134 -3.94 -12.70 -8.50
CA ASN A 134 -4.10 -13.92 -7.71
C ASN A 134 -4.32 -13.63 -6.20
N GLY A 135 -5.18 -12.66 -5.90
CA GLY A 135 -5.32 -12.12 -4.56
C GLY A 135 -6.74 -11.74 -4.18
N GLY A 136 -6.85 -10.76 -3.28
CA GLY A 136 -8.10 -10.21 -2.77
C GLY A 136 -7.89 -9.44 -1.49
N GLY A 137 -8.98 -9.00 -0.87
CA GLY A 137 -8.95 -8.24 0.38
C GLY A 137 -10.22 -7.42 0.58
N HIS A 138 -10.06 -6.26 1.22
CA HIS A 138 -11.14 -5.30 1.41
C HIS A 138 -11.28 -4.37 0.20
N GLU A 139 -12.38 -3.64 0.10
CA GLU A 139 -12.72 -2.77 -1.03
C GLU A 139 -11.56 -1.84 -1.42
N ASN A 140 -10.97 -1.15 -0.47
CA ASN A 140 -9.91 -0.18 -0.73
C ASN A 140 -8.50 -0.64 -0.27
N ALA A 141 -8.36 -1.90 0.17
CA ALA A 141 -7.10 -2.46 0.65
C ALA A 141 -7.04 -3.96 0.35
N ALA A 142 -6.29 -4.33 -0.65
CA ALA A 142 -6.13 -5.70 -1.11
C ALA A 142 -4.66 -6.04 -1.31
N GLY A 143 -4.39 -7.31 -1.47
CA GLY A 143 -3.08 -7.83 -1.81
C GLY A 143 -3.17 -9.00 -2.76
N GLY A 144 -2.04 -9.38 -3.32
CA GLY A 144 -1.96 -10.50 -4.24
C GLY A 144 -0.52 -10.91 -4.50
N ARG A 145 -0.32 -11.66 -5.54
CA ARG A 145 1.00 -12.10 -6.00
C ARG A 145 1.02 -12.33 -7.51
N LEU A 146 2.18 -12.15 -8.10
CA LEU A 146 2.51 -12.67 -9.42
C LEU A 146 3.56 -13.76 -9.26
N ASN A 147 3.35 -14.88 -9.90
CA ASN A 147 4.31 -15.98 -9.94
C ASN A 147 5.26 -15.77 -11.12
N VAL A 148 6.53 -16.10 -10.92
CA VAL A 148 7.55 -16.14 -11.96
C VAL A 148 7.82 -17.61 -12.30
N PRO A 149 7.77 -18.06 -13.56
CA PRO A 149 7.50 -17.28 -14.78
C PRO A 149 6.03 -17.23 -15.25
N GLU A 150 5.07 -17.74 -14.51
CA GLU A 150 3.68 -17.95 -14.96
C GLU A 150 2.95 -16.65 -15.37
N ASN A 151 3.12 -15.58 -14.57
CA ASN A 151 2.43 -14.31 -14.83
C ASN A 151 3.35 -13.28 -15.48
N VAL A 152 4.62 -13.26 -15.11
CA VAL A 152 5.69 -12.39 -15.60
C VAL A 152 6.99 -13.20 -15.68
N ASN A 153 7.91 -12.88 -16.62
CA ASN A 153 9.16 -13.62 -16.71
C ASN A 153 10.17 -13.21 -15.63
N GLY A 154 10.07 -11.98 -15.13
CA GLY A 154 10.93 -11.43 -14.09
C GLY A 154 10.38 -10.13 -13.54
N VAL A 155 11.09 -9.52 -12.60
CA VAL A 155 10.71 -8.26 -11.96
C VAL A 155 10.66 -7.09 -12.96
N GLU A 156 11.46 -7.15 -14.01
CA GLU A 156 11.53 -6.15 -15.08
C GLU A 156 10.23 -6.04 -15.89
N ASP A 157 9.44 -7.11 -15.98
CA ASP A 157 8.18 -7.15 -16.73
C ASP A 157 6.99 -6.65 -15.89
N VAL A 158 7.17 -6.49 -14.57
CA VAL A 158 6.07 -6.20 -13.63
C VAL A 158 5.42 -4.85 -13.93
N GLY A 159 6.20 -3.83 -14.26
CA GLY A 159 5.67 -2.50 -14.59
C GLY A 159 4.71 -2.56 -15.77
N LEU A 160 5.14 -3.14 -16.90
CA LEU A 160 4.32 -3.30 -18.10
C LEU A 160 3.08 -4.18 -17.85
N TYR A 161 3.22 -5.21 -17.02
CA TYR A 161 2.08 -6.02 -16.60
C TYR A 161 1.04 -5.19 -15.86
N ILE A 162 1.46 -4.40 -14.86
CA ILE A 162 0.58 -3.53 -14.08
C ILE A 162 -0.14 -2.54 -14.99
N GLU A 163 0.57 -1.83 -15.86
CA GLU A 163 -0.02 -0.86 -16.78
C GLU A 163 -1.11 -1.51 -17.65
N ARG A 164 -0.79 -2.64 -18.27
CA ARG A 164 -1.72 -3.36 -19.14
C ARG A 164 -3.00 -3.79 -18.41
N VAL A 165 -2.87 -4.44 -17.24
CA VAL A 165 -4.03 -4.99 -16.53
C VAL A 165 -4.88 -3.93 -15.88
N THR A 166 -4.27 -2.83 -15.42
CA THR A 166 -5.02 -1.72 -14.84
C THR A 166 -5.71 -0.89 -15.92
N HIS A 167 -5.10 -0.72 -17.08
CA HIS A 167 -5.77 -0.13 -18.25
C HIS A 167 -7.01 -0.95 -18.64
N THR A 168 -6.87 -2.27 -18.73
CA THR A 168 -8.01 -3.18 -18.97
C THR A 168 -9.08 -3.04 -17.87
N PHE A 169 -8.68 -3.01 -16.61
CA PHE A 169 -9.59 -2.90 -15.47
C PHE A 169 -10.46 -1.64 -15.52
N PHE A 170 -9.89 -0.53 -15.91
CA PHE A 170 -10.61 0.75 -15.91
C PHE A 170 -11.43 0.99 -17.18
N ASN A 171 -11.06 0.42 -18.33
CA ASN A 171 -11.79 0.62 -19.58
C ASN A 171 -12.94 -0.38 -19.80
N GLU A 172 -12.88 -1.58 -19.19
CA GLU A 172 -13.99 -2.53 -19.26
C GLU A 172 -15.15 -2.18 -18.31
N ASP A 173 -14.90 -1.42 -17.25
CA ASP A 173 -15.94 -0.94 -16.34
C ASP A 173 -16.73 0.27 -16.90
N GLU A 174 -16.24 0.94 -17.96
CA GLU A 174 -16.94 2.04 -18.64
C GLU A 174 -17.97 1.56 -19.68
N ASP A 175 -17.92 0.29 -20.08
CA ASP A 175 -18.83 -0.30 -21.09
C ASP A 175 -20.05 -1.04 -20.47
N ASN A 176 -20.25 -1.00 -19.15
CA ASN A 176 -21.36 -1.60 -18.42
C ASN A 176 -22.13 -0.57 -17.59
#